data_ea9a3e93052f4e4dedc9370dbb541586
#
_entry.id   ea9a3e93052f4e4dedc9370dbb541586
#
_cell.length_a   1.000
_cell.length_b   1.000
_cell.length_c   1.000
_cell.angle_alpha   90.00
_cell.angle_beta   90.00
_cell.angle_gamma   90.00
#
_symmetry.space_group_name_H-M   'P 1'
#
loop_
_entity.id
_entity.type
_entity.pdbx_description
1 polymer ?
#
loop_
_entity_poly.entity_id
_entity_poly.type
_entity_poly.pdbx_seq_one_letter_code
_entity_poly.pdbx_strand_id
1 'polypeptide(L)'
;MRKAVLFLLLISAININAQTAKTTTSVKVNKHEQKVDSLLSKIDTLLMINNQLLDHLDINSSLKGRYKLYQTENIYSFLQLDTKTGMIELVQWSLDSDNEGSVSINSDDLTYGLGYGSGSFELYPTKNMYQFILIDKTTGKKWHVQWGMESSKRWIRRIY
;
A
#
# COMPACT_ATOMS: atom_id res chain seq x y z
N MET A 1 52.68 3.87 67.08
CA MET A 1 51.25 3.69 66.95
C MET A 1 50.51 4.88 66.25
N ARG A 2 50.86 6.15 66.47
CA ARG A 2 50.15 7.31 65.82
C ARG A 2 50.28 7.35 64.27
N LYS A 3 51.40 6.89 63.69
CA LYS A 3 51.57 6.91 62.23
C LYS A 3 50.76 5.85 61.50
N ALA A 4 50.54 4.66 62.12
CA ALA A 4 49.76 3.59 61.53
C ALA A 4 48.26 3.94 61.50
N VAL A 5 47.73 4.67 62.50
CA VAL A 5 46.33 5.11 62.53
C VAL A 5 46.03 6.16 61.47
N LEU A 6 46.96 7.07 61.18
CA LEU A 6 46.82 8.07 60.11
C LEU A 6 46.80 7.44 58.73
N PHE A 7 47.56 6.37 58.50
CA PHE A 7 47.60 5.65 57.21
C PHE A 7 46.29 4.87 56.96
N LEU A 8 45.70 4.30 58.02
CA LEU A 8 44.43 3.60 57.94
C LEU A 8 43.26 4.57 57.61
N LEU A 9 43.26 5.80 58.21
CA LEU A 9 42.26 6.83 57.90
C LEU A 9 42.36 7.35 56.44
N LEU A 10 43.60 7.49 55.92
CA LEU A 10 43.79 7.87 54.50
C LEU A 10 43.30 6.79 53.51
N ILE A 11 43.50 5.52 53.82
CA ILE A 11 43.00 4.41 52.98
C ILE A 11 41.51 4.33 53.01
N SER A 12 40.87 4.55 54.14
CA SER A 12 39.38 4.60 54.25
C SER A 12 38.80 5.78 53.50
N ALA A 13 39.41 6.95 53.50
CA ALA A 13 38.96 8.11 52.71
C ALA A 13 39.08 7.89 51.19
N ILE A 14 40.13 7.22 50.72
CA ILE A 14 40.27 6.89 49.29
C ILE A 14 39.23 5.85 48.85
N ASN A 15 38.92 4.87 49.70
CA ASN A 15 37.88 3.86 49.36
C ASN A 15 36.50 4.45 49.32
N ILE A 16 36.15 5.39 50.23
CA ILE A 16 34.84 6.07 50.22
C ILE A 16 34.69 6.90 48.94
N ASN A 17 35.70 7.64 48.52
CA ASN A 17 35.62 8.45 47.30
C ASN A 17 35.53 7.56 46.05
N ALA A 18 36.22 6.40 46.00
CA ALA A 18 36.14 5.45 44.90
C ALA A 18 34.75 4.79 44.79
N GLN A 19 34.11 4.45 45.92
CA GLN A 19 32.75 3.91 45.92
C GLN A 19 31.72 4.93 45.49
N THR A 20 31.81 6.18 45.96
CA THR A 20 30.89 7.26 45.59
C THR A 20 30.98 7.57 44.09
N ALA A 21 32.22 7.60 43.51
CA ALA A 21 32.42 7.82 42.10
C ALA A 21 31.81 6.68 41.26
N LYS A 22 32.02 5.40 41.64
CA LYS A 22 31.44 4.23 40.96
C LYS A 22 29.93 4.23 41.01
N THR A 23 29.31 4.54 42.14
CA THR A 23 27.87 4.60 42.32
C THR A 23 27.23 5.72 41.48
N THR A 24 27.85 6.89 41.44
CA THR A 24 27.36 8.01 40.64
C THR A 24 27.43 7.74 39.14
N THR A 25 28.48 7.06 38.67
CA THR A 25 28.64 6.67 37.26
C THR A 25 27.65 5.60 36.87
N SER A 26 27.40 4.57 37.68
CA SER A 26 26.44 3.52 37.41
C SER A 26 25.00 4.06 37.39
N VAL A 27 24.63 4.99 38.26
CA VAL A 27 23.30 5.63 38.24
C VAL A 27 23.09 6.50 37.01
N LYS A 28 24.12 7.20 36.53
CA LYS A 28 24.02 7.97 35.26
C LYS A 28 23.88 7.06 34.05
N VAL A 29 24.61 5.95 33.99
CA VAL A 29 24.53 4.96 32.91
C VAL A 29 23.11 4.36 32.88
N ASN A 30 22.58 3.89 33.99
CA ASN A 30 21.23 3.33 34.08
C ASN A 30 20.13 4.33 33.62
N LYS A 31 20.28 5.60 33.99
CA LYS A 31 19.31 6.64 33.58
C LYS A 31 19.38 6.90 32.08
N HIS A 32 20.56 6.80 31.48
CA HIS A 32 20.73 6.96 30.04
C HIS A 32 20.17 5.75 29.28
N GLU A 33 20.42 4.53 29.74
CA GLU A 33 19.86 3.30 29.20
C GLU A 33 18.33 3.32 29.24
N GLN A 34 17.72 3.64 30.38
CA GLN A 34 16.27 3.77 30.51
C GLN A 34 15.66 4.81 29.55
N LYS A 35 16.37 5.90 29.29
CA LYS A 35 15.93 6.91 28.32
C LYS A 35 16.02 6.38 26.90
N VAL A 36 17.06 5.64 26.56
CA VAL A 36 17.24 5.00 25.25
C VAL A 36 16.14 3.97 25.03
N ASP A 37 15.87 3.10 25.99
CA ASP A 37 14.80 2.09 25.90
C ASP A 37 13.43 2.74 25.73
N SER A 38 13.16 3.84 26.46
CA SER A 38 11.93 4.60 26.29
C SER A 38 11.80 5.26 24.92
N LEU A 39 12.90 5.71 24.33
CA LEU A 39 12.92 6.27 22.97
C LEU A 39 12.72 5.19 21.93
N LEU A 40 13.36 4.04 22.08
CA LEU A 40 13.18 2.89 21.19
C LEU A 40 11.71 2.43 21.18
N SER A 41 11.10 2.27 22.36
CA SER A 41 9.67 1.92 22.45
C SER A 41 8.74 2.94 21.77
N LYS A 42 9.08 4.23 21.84
CA LYS A 42 8.32 5.26 21.10
C LYS A 42 8.51 5.16 19.60
N ILE A 43 9.72 4.86 19.14
CA ILE A 43 10.01 4.65 17.72
C ILE A 43 9.21 3.45 17.20
N ASP A 44 9.21 2.33 17.92
CA ASP A 44 8.43 1.14 17.54
C ASP A 44 6.93 1.44 17.47
N THR A 45 6.41 2.21 18.43
CA THR A 45 5.02 2.66 18.42
C THR A 45 4.71 3.53 17.20
N LEU A 46 5.58 4.49 16.89
CA LEU A 46 5.41 5.35 15.71
C LEU A 46 5.49 4.58 14.41
N LEU A 47 6.38 3.61 14.29
CA LEU A 47 6.46 2.73 13.13
C LEU A 47 5.19 1.91 12.96
N MET A 48 4.65 1.36 14.04
CA MET A 48 3.39 0.61 14.01
C MET A 48 2.23 1.50 13.55
N ILE A 49 2.10 2.71 14.11
CA ILE A 49 1.06 3.67 13.71
C ILE A 49 1.24 4.08 12.25
N ASN A 50 2.46 4.33 11.81
CA ASN A 50 2.74 4.69 10.42
C ASN A 50 2.33 3.58 9.44
N ASN A 51 2.66 2.33 9.77
CA ASN A 51 2.26 1.19 8.95
C ASN A 51 0.73 1.04 8.91
N GLN A 52 0.05 1.16 10.04
CA GLN A 52 -1.43 1.15 10.08
C GLN A 52 -2.05 2.27 9.24
N LEU A 53 -1.48 3.48 9.28
CA LEU A 53 -1.94 4.60 8.45
C LEU A 53 -1.71 4.34 6.97
N LEU A 54 -0.56 3.79 6.59
CA LEU A 54 -0.26 3.42 5.21
C LEU A 54 -1.22 2.36 4.69
N ASP A 55 -1.48 1.30 5.46
CA ASP A 55 -2.44 0.25 5.13
C ASP A 55 -3.86 0.83 4.97
N HIS A 56 -4.26 1.74 5.87
CA HIS A 56 -5.56 2.39 5.80
C HIS A 56 -5.70 3.33 4.61
N LEU A 57 -4.66 4.07 4.27
CA LEU A 57 -4.61 4.92 3.07
C LEU A 57 -4.66 4.09 1.78
N ASP A 58 -3.91 2.99 1.73
CA ASP A 58 -3.89 2.11 0.57
C ASP A 58 -5.26 1.41 0.38
N ILE A 59 -5.89 0.93 1.43
CA ILE A 59 -7.23 0.36 1.37
C ILE A 59 -8.24 1.40 0.87
N ASN A 60 -8.25 2.61 1.41
CA ASN A 60 -9.19 3.66 1.01
C ASN A 60 -8.95 4.11 -0.44
N SER A 61 -7.71 4.28 -0.86
CA SER A 61 -7.38 4.61 -2.25
C SER A 61 -7.68 3.45 -3.20
N SER A 62 -7.49 2.22 -2.73
CA SER A 62 -7.76 0.99 -3.48
C SER A 62 -9.26 0.73 -3.71
N LEU A 63 -10.11 1.19 -2.80
CA LEU A 63 -11.56 0.99 -2.90
C LEU A 63 -12.27 2.14 -3.63
N LYS A 64 -11.78 3.36 -3.49
CA LYS A 64 -12.41 4.54 -4.08
C LYS A 64 -12.26 4.55 -5.61
N GLY A 65 -13.38 4.37 -6.30
CA GLY A 65 -13.43 4.40 -7.77
C GLY A 65 -12.69 3.23 -8.45
N ARG A 66 -12.54 2.10 -7.73
CA ARG A 66 -11.89 0.92 -8.29
C ARG A 66 -12.61 0.37 -9.51
N TYR A 67 -13.91 0.25 -9.44
CA TYR A 67 -14.71 -0.22 -10.57
C TYR A 67 -15.47 0.94 -11.21
N LYS A 68 -15.45 0.99 -12.54
CA LYS A 68 -16.14 2.00 -13.32
C LYS A 68 -16.89 1.34 -14.46
N LEU A 69 -18.15 1.75 -14.65
CA LEU A 69 -18.99 1.32 -15.77
C LEU A 69 -18.91 2.35 -16.89
N TYR A 70 -18.70 1.86 -18.10
CA TYR A 70 -18.69 2.63 -19.34
C TYR A 70 -19.85 2.15 -20.20
N GLN A 71 -20.75 3.05 -20.53
CA GLN A 71 -21.86 2.75 -21.42
C GLN A 71 -21.35 2.49 -22.83
N THR A 72 -21.91 1.45 -23.48
CA THR A 72 -21.70 1.22 -24.91
C THR A 72 -22.85 1.86 -25.70
N GLU A 73 -22.78 1.87 -27.04
CA GLU A 73 -23.89 2.28 -27.90
C GLU A 73 -25.09 1.31 -27.81
N ASN A 74 -24.89 0.11 -27.27
CA ASN A 74 -25.97 -0.81 -26.96
C ASN A 74 -26.52 -0.49 -25.56
N ILE A 75 -27.82 -0.15 -25.49
CA ILE A 75 -28.46 0.28 -24.24
C ILE A 75 -28.46 -0.79 -23.15
N TYR A 76 -28.32 -2.08 -23.50
CA TYR A 76 -28.29 -3.21 -22.55
C TYR A 76 -26.88 -3.61 -22.10
N SER A 77 -25.85 -2.95 -22.60
CA SER A 77 -24.47 -3.39 -22.39
C SER A 77 -23.58 -2.29 -21.84
N PHE A 78 -22.74 -2.67 -20.87
CA PHE A 78 -21.72 -1.82 -20.28
C PHE A 78 -20.38 -2.55 -20.27
N LEU A 79 -19.28 -1.79 -20.28
CA LEU A 79 -17.98 -2.31 -19.93
C LEU A 79 -17.67 -1.93 -18.49
N GLN A 80 -17.43 -2.91 -17.63
CA GLN A 80 -16.90 -2.71 -16.30
C GLN A 80 -15.39 -2.78 -16.34
N LEU A 81 -14.72 -1.73 -15.90
CA LEU A 81 -13.28 -1.64 -15.78
C LEU A 81 -12.87 -1.71 -14.32
N ASP A 82 -11.98 -2.62 -13.96
CA ASP A 82 -11.16 -2.48 -12.75
C ASP A 82 -10.05 -1.46 -13.05
N THR A 83 -10.21 -0.26 -12.55
CA THR A 83 -9.30 0.87 -12.79
C THR A 83 -7.93 0.69 -12.12
N LYS A 84 -7.77 -0.32 -11.25
CA LYS A 84 -6.52 -0.66 -10.58
C LYS A 84 -5.69 -1.62 -11.43
N THR A 85 -6.32 -2.61 -12.06
CA THR A 85 -5.62 -3.73 -12.73
C THR A 85 -5.74 -3.69 -14.25
N GLY A 86 -6.73 -2.97 -14.80
CA GLY A 86 -7.03 -2.98 -16.23
C GLY A 86 -7.86 -4.19 -16.68
N MET A 87 -8.38 -4.98 -15.76
CA MET A 87 -9.35 -6.05 -16.08
C MET A 87 -10.65 -5.44 -16.59
N ILE A 88 -11.27 -6.11 -17.57
CA ILE A 88 -12.49 -5.60 -18.23
C ILE A 88 -13.50 -6.73 -18.38
N GLU A 89 -14.72 -6.45 -18.00
CA GLU A 89 -15.88 -7.31 -18.23
C GLU A 89 -16.92 -6.60 -19.09
N LEU A 90 -17.58 -7.37 -19.96
CA LEU A 90 -18.82 -6.97 -20.61
C LEU A 90 -19.98 -7.34 -19.69
N VAL A 91 -20.76 -6.37 -19.25
CA VAL A 91 -21.95 -6.54 -18.42
C VAL A 91 -23.18 -6.29 -19.26
N GLN A 92 -24.07 -7.27 -19.30
CA GLN A 92 -25.38 -7.14 -19.93
C GLN A 92 -26.46 -7.12 -18.86
N TRP A 93 -27.33 -6.14 -18.91
CA TRP A 93 -28.53 -6.09 -18.11
C TRP A 93 -29.75 -6.31 -18.98
N SER A 94 -30.85 -6.75 -18.40
CA SER A 94 -32.12 -7.00 -19.11
C SER A 94 -33.30 -6.76 -18.17
N LEU A 95 -34.51 -6.64 -18.74
CA LEU A 95 -35.73 -6.70 -17.97
C LEU A 95 -36.12 -8.14 -17.61
N ASP A 96 -35.47 -9.09 -18.22
CA ASP A 96 -35.62 -10.53 -17.97
C ASP A 96 -34.28 -11.07 -17.44
N SER A 97 -34.25 -11.64 -16.24
CA SER A 97 -33.07 -12.12 -15.56
C SER A 97 -32.30 -13.21 -16.34
N ASP A 98 -33.00 -13.97 -17.19
CA ASP A 98 -32.35 -15.03 -17.99
C ASP A 98 -31.40 -14.47 -19.05
N ASN A 99 -31.51 -13.17 -19.34
CA ASN A 99 -30.68 -12.46 -20.30
C ASN A 99 -29.63 -11.54 -19.64
N GLU A 100 -29.47 -11.60 -18.31
CA GLU A 100 -28.46 -10.85 -17.59
C GLU A 100 -27.19 -11.65 -17.42
N GLY A 101 -26.05 -10.97 -17.43
CA GLY A 101 -24.77 -11.63 -17.20
C GLY A 101 -23.56 -10.75 -17.38
N SER A 102 -22.42 -11.31 -16.98
CA SER A 102 -21.12 -10.71 -17.18
C SER A 102 -20.16 -11.72 -17.82
N VAL A 103 -19.37 -11.24 -18.78
CA VAL A 103 -18.35 -12.06 -19.45
C VAL A 103 -17.05 -11.28 -19.57
N SER A 104 -15.92 -11.96 -19.36
CA SER A 104 -14.61 -11.34 -19.40
C SER A 104 -14.21 -10.96 -20.83
N ILE A 105 -13.64 -9.75 -20.99
CA ILE A 105 -12.91 -9.30 -22.16
C ILE A 105 -11.41 -9.39 -21.89
N ASN A 106 -10.98 -8.97 -20.71
CA ASN A 106 -9.62 -9.10 -20.21
C ASN A 106 -9.65 -9.51 -18.74
N SER A 107 -9.10 -10.68 -18.44
CA SER A 107 -8.92 -11.19 -17.08
C SER A 107 -7.52 -11.00 -16.54
N ASP A 108 -6.59 -10.47 -17.34
CA ASP A 108 -5.20 -10.30 -16.94
C ASP A 108 -4.99 -8.99 -16.17
N ASP A 109 -4.21 -9.05 -15.11
CA ASP A 109 -3.70 -7.87 -14.42
C ASP A 109 -2.59 -7.23 -15.27
N LEU A 110 -2.92 -6.10 -15.91
CA LEU A 110 -2.01 -5.37 -16.79
C LEU A 110 -0.91 -4.60 -16.05
N THR A 111 -0.96 -4.57 -14.71
CA THR A 111 0.10 -4.01 -13.86
C THR A 111 1.23 -5.01 -13.59
N TYR A 112 1.02 -6.29 -13.92
CA TYR A 112 1.94 -7.40 -13.59
C TYR A 112 2.25 -7.47 -12.08
N GLY A 113 1.26 -7.17 -11.24
CA GLY A 113 1.40 -7.20 -9.78
C GLY A 113 2.09 -5.99 -9.17
N LEU A 114 2.38 -4.94 -9.93
CA LEU A 114 3.03 -3.70 -9.42
C LEU A 114 2.10 -2.84 -8.55
N GLY A 115 0.82 -3.20 -8.45
CA GLY A 115 -0.09 -2.62 -7.46
C GLY A 115 -0.36 -1.12 -7.63
N TYR A 116 -0.66 -0.66 -8.84
CA TYR A 116 -1.09 0.72 -9.06
C TYR A 116 -2.36 1.04 -8.25
N GLY A 117 -2.56 2.31 -7.92
CA GLY A 117 -3.78 2.77 -7.24
C GLY A 117 -5.02 2.70 -8.14
N SER A 118 -6.21 2.74 -7.53
CA SER A 118 -7.46 2.89 -8.27
C SER A 118 -7.44 4.17 -9.11
N GLY A 119 -8.04 4.10 -10.31
CA GLY A 119 -8.04 5.20 -11.27
C GLY A 119 -6.82 5.24 -12.18
N SER A 120 -5.91 4.25 -12.11
CA SER A 120 -4.74 4.16 -13.01
C SER A 120 -5.14 3.82 -14.45
N PHE A 121 -6.18 3.04 -14.65
CA PHE A 121 -6.70 2.70 -15.97
C PHE A 121 -7.98 3.45 -16.31
N GLU A 122 -8.14 3.75 -17.60
CA GLU A 122 -9.32 4.41 -18.12
C GLU A 122 -9.65 3.95 -19.53
N LEU A 123 -10.95 3.81 -19.85
CA LEU A 123 -11.46 3.46 -21.17
C LEU A 123 -11.95 4.72 -21.89
N TYR A 124 -11.59 4.83 -23.17
CA TYR A 124 -12.07 5.86 -24.06
C TYR A 124 -12.85 5.22 -25.22
N PRO A 125 -14.12 5.59 -25.44
CA PRO A 125 -14.88 5.09 -26.57
C PRO A 125 -14.28 5.62 -27.86
N THR A 126 -14.31 4.79 -28.91
CA THR A 126 -14.00 5.22 -30.27
C THR A 126 -15.29 5.55 -31.03
N LYS A 127 -15.15 5.99 -32.30
CA LYS A 127 -16.34 6.13 -33.18
C LYS A 127 -16.92 4.78 -33.63
N ASN A 128 -16.20 3.68 -33.44
CA ASN A 128 -16.73 2.34 -33.67
C ASN A 128 -17.40 1.85 -32.39
N MET A 129 -18.69 1.55 -32.45
CA MET A 129 -19.48 1.14 -31.31
C MET A 129 -18.94 -0.07 -30.52
N TYR A 130 -18.16 -0.94 -31.16
CA TYR A 130 -17.60 -2.14 -30.54
C TYR A 130 -16.21 -1.94 -29.97
N GLN A 131 -15.62 -0.74 -30.06
CA GLN A 131 -14.20 -0.54 -29.80
C GLN A 131 -13.93 0.59 -28.81
N PHE A 132 -12.98 0.35 -27.94
CA PHE A 132 -12.46 1.29 -26.96
C PHE A 132 -10.93 1.32 -26.97
N ILE A 133 -10.35 2.41 -26.47
CA ILE A 133 -8.94 2.48 -26.13
C ILE A 133 -8.83 2.43 -24.61
N LEU A 134 -8.13 1.44 -24.08
CA LEU A 134 -7.72 1.42 -22.68
C LEU A 134 -6.36 2.11 -22.56
N ILE A 135 -6.23 3.00 -21.59
CA ILE A 135 -4.95 3.64 -21.24
C ILE A 135 -4.60 3.35 -19.79
N ASP A 136 -3.34 3.01 -19.58
CA ASP A 136 -2.68 3.10 -18.28
C ASP A 136 -2.12 4.52 -18.13
N LYS A 137 -2.74 5.30 -17.28
CA LYS A 137 -2.37 6.70 -17.03
C LYS A 137 -1.05 6.85 -16.27
N THR A 138 -0.58 5.78 -15.63
CA THR A 138 0.68 5.76 -14.88
C THR A 138 1.88 5.62 -15.84
N THR A 139 1.76 4.72 -16.84
CA THR A 139 2.86 4.41 -17.75
C THR A 139 2.65 4.91 -19.18
N GLY A 140 1.44 5.39 -19.51
CA GLY A 140 1.06 5.79 -20.85
C GLY A 140 0.84 4.63 -21.83
N LYS A 141 0.88 3.40 -21.36
CA LYS A 141 0.59 2.20 -22.16
C LYS A 141 -0.86 2.21 -22.62
N LYS A 142 -1.10 1.71 -23.84
CA LYS A 142 -2.42 1.71 -24.47
C LYS A 142 -2.75 0.35 -25.05
N TRP A 143 -4.03 0.03 -25.03
CA TRP A 143 -4.56 -1.19 -25.64
C TRP A 143 -5.82 -0.86 -26.44
N HIS A 144 -5.95 -1.56 -27.55
CA HIS A 144 -7.18 -1.63 -28.32
C HIS A 144 -8.06 -2.72 -27.70
N VAL A 145 -9.28 -2.35 -27.33
CA VAL A 145 -10.26 -3.24 -26.71
C VAL A 145 -11.43 -3.38 -27.67
N GLN A 146 -11.83 -4.60 -27.97
CA GLN A 146 -13.05 -4.90 -28.71
C GLN A 146 -13.97 -5.73 -27.84
N TRP A 147 -15.22 -5.33 -27.79
CA TRP A 147 -16.27 -6.07 -27.12
C TRP A 147 -17.26 -6.67 -28.12
N GLY A 148 -17.97 -7.72 -27.72
CA GLY A 148 -19.02 -8.39 -28.47
C GLY A 148 -19.57 -9.55 -27.67
N MET A 149 -20.79 -9.98 -28.01
CA MET A 149 -21.48 -11.06 -27.29
C MET A 149 -20.79 -12.42 -27.51
N GLU A 150 -20.26 -12.65 -28.70
CA GLU A 150 -19.54 -13.87 -29.03
C GLU A 150 -18.09 -13.78 -28.52
N SER A 151 -17.54 -14.89 -28.00
CA SER A 151 -16.17 -14.95 -27.48
C SER A 151 -15.10 -14.58 -28.50
N SER A 152 -15.31 -14.96 -29.77
CA SER A 152 -14.41 -14.63 -30.89
C SER A 152 -14.36 -13.14 -31.22
N LYS A 153 -15.34 -12.37 -30.74
CA LYS A 153 -15.45 -10.92 -30.95
C LYS A 153 -15.02 -10.11 -29.74
N ARG A 154 -14.46 -10.75 -28.70
CA ARG A 154 -13.93 -10.10 -27.49
C ARG A 154 -12.43 -10.27 -27.44
N TRP A 155 -11.67 -9.18 -27.39
CA TRP A 155 -10.22 -9.23 -27.24
C TRP A 155 -9.64 -7.88 -26.81
N ILE A 156 -8.44 -7.95 -26.29
CA ILE A 156 -7.58 -6.80 -25.99
C ILE A 156 -6.22 -6.99 -26.68
N ARG A 157 -5.67 -5.93 -27.24
CA ARG A 157 -4.38 -5.95 -27.93
C ARG A 157 -3.58 -4.69 -27.63
N ARG A 158 -2.30 -4.88 -27.29
CA ARG A 158 -1.36 -3.79 -27.04
C ARG A 158 -1.18 -2.91 -28.30
N ILE A 159 -1.18 -1.57 -28.11
CA ILE A 159 -0.80 -0.58 -29.13
C ILE A 159 0.62 -0.11 -28.78
N TYR A 160 1.55 -0.19 -29.72
CA TYR A 160 2.95 0.19 -29.57
C TYR A 160 3.24 1.57 -30.19
#